data_4a551640b406c3473671ec3ca3a60eb0
#
_entry.id   4a551640b406c3473671ec3ca3a60eb0
#
_cell.length_a   1.000
_cell.length_b   1.000
_cell.length_c   1.000
_cell.angle_alpha   90.00
_cell.angle_beta   90.00
_cell.angle_gamma   90.00
#
_symmetry.space_group_name_H-M   'P 1'
#
loop_
_entity.id
_entity.type
_entity.pdbx_description
1 polymer ?
#
loop_
_entity_poly.entity_id
_entity_poly.type
_entity_poly.pdbx_seq_one_letter_code
_entity_poly.pdbx_strand_id
1 'polypeptide(L)'
;MKKILCLLLIISFVLPLVSCQLPDFLIPKTDAYVNGVHIKDFSIVYSAEDLDYSLRAAEYIQAELKESTGYTLEIVEDDGKKTENEIVVGNTNRDISAKLDAKTVGLEFSVMADGTSVAIEGDYFIIAAAAYYFIEIYLRGEGLNATIPTEATVHQPIVKEAKNFILLIGDGMGFNQTKLFKQMKNDVEYGDGEDTFYGYLLPYQGASRTDSLSGTTDSAAGGTALSCGIKTLNKHVGVNENGEAVKNMTELAYDLGMNAGVMSTEVETGATPSTFYAHVENRNDKVEIIAHGLEAYLNYGTVIECGYNYDSKRDVDGILERYIDDTLEELSDNENGFFLMYEEAYIDKHCDDMDITNTFKAMVRFNQAIGRFMEFAFYNPDTFILITADHETGDLQYDDNGVLEFNTTEHTNQNVPIFAYGMGAELFDGVEIENIQISHTIAALMGYDNHGDQSVYQSLTKGK
;
A
#
# COMPACT_ATOMS: atom_id res chain seq x y z
N MET A 1 -26.83 -64.91 -15.00
CA MET A 1 -27.20 -63.72 -14.21
C MET A 1 -26.20 -62.63 -14.50
N LYS A 2 -26.55 -61.74 -15.42
CA LYS A 2 -25.70 -60.59 -15.82
C LYS A 2 -25.97 -59.39 -14.92
N LYS A 3 -24.95 -58.92 -14.18
CA LYS A 3 -25.03 -57.67 -13.45
C LYS A 3 -24.68 -56.51 -14.42
N ILE A 4 -25.64 -55.69 -14.70
CA ILE A 4 -25.49 -54.43 -15.44
C ILE A 4 -24.98 -53.41 -14.43
N LEU A 5 -23.76 -52.90 -14.70
CA LEU A 5 -23.14 -51.83 -13.95
C LEU A 5 -23.58 -50.48 -14.61
N CYS A 6 -24.49 -49.76 -13.99
CA CYS A 6 -24.83 -48.41 -14.40
C CYS A 6 -23.70 -47.45 -13.99
N LEU A 7 -23.00 -46.94 -14.99
CA LEU A 7 -22.03 -45.87 -14.84
C LEU A 7 -22.81 -44.55 -14.85
N LEU A 8 -23.03 -43.95 -13.68
CA LEU A 8 -23.55 -42.59 -13.55
C LEU A 8 -22.39 -41.61 -13.85
N LEU A 9 -22.40 -41.05 -15.04
CA LEU A 9 -21.61 -39.88 -15.38
C LEU A 9 -22.21 -38.67 -14.65
N ILE A 10 -21.57 -38.23 -13.58
CA ILE A 10 -21.83 -36.94 -12.98
C ILE A 10 -21.11 -35.90 -13.85
N ILE A 11 -21.83 -35.30 -14.78
CA ILE A 11 -21.38 -34.10 -15.46
C ILE A 11 -21.62 -32.93 -14.46
N SER A 12 -20.58 -32.60 -13.74
CA SER A 12 -20.56 -31.32 -13.01
C SER A 12 -20.47 -30.18 -14.03
N PHE A 13 -21.61 -29.59 -14.34
CA PHE A 13 -21.65 -28.25 -14.92
C PHE A 13 -21.10 -27.28 -13.87
N VAL A 14 -19.86 -26.86 -14.05
CA VAL A 14 -19.37 -25.63 -13.44
C VAL A 14 -20.07 -24.50 -14.21
N LEU A 15 -21.23 -24.10 -13.73
CA LEU A 15 -21.81 -22.82 -14.08
C LEU A 15 -20.93 -21.78 -13.40
N PRO A 16 -20.38 -20.79 -14.13
CA PRO A 16 -19.83 -19.63 -13.47
C PRO A 16 -20.94 -19.06 -12.57
N LEU A 17 -20.68 -18.91 -11.30
CA LEU A 17 -21.51 -18.12 -10.39
C LEU A 17 -21.42 -16.66 -10.90
N VAL A 18 -22.23 -16.34 -11.90
CA VAL A 18 -22.62 -14.96 -12.14
C VAL A 18 -23.35 -14.56 -10.87
N SER A 19 -22.75 -13.70 -10.07
CA SER A 19 -23.42 -13.10 -8.93
C SER A 19 -24.72 -12.47 -9.44
N CYS A 20 -25.83 -13.15 -9.24
CA CYS A 20 -27.14 -12.65 -9.62
C CYS A 20 -27.49 -11.57 -8.60
N GLN A 21 -26.97 -10.36 -8.82
CA GLN A 21 -27.41 -9.20 -8.03
C GLN A 21 -28.91 -9.07 -8.22
N LEU A 22 -29.63 -9.10 -7.11
CA LEU A 22 -31.08 -8.88 -7.13
C LEU A 22 -31.33 -7.51 -7.78
N PRO A 23 -32.35 -7.40 -8.68
CA PRO A 23 -32.75 -6.08 -9.18
C PRO A 23 -33.01 -5.11 -8.02
N ASP A 24 -32.58 -3.86 -8.13
CA ASP A 24 -32.63 -2.84 -7.07
C ASP A 24 -34.02 -2.69 -6.40
N PHE A 25 -35.10 -2.98 -7.13
CA PHE A 25 -36.46 -2.94 -6.59
C PHE A 25 -36.80 -4.10 -5.64
N LEU A 26 -35.99 -5.15 -5.60
CA LEU A 26 -36.14 -6.30 -4.69
C LEU A 26 -35.22 -6.23 -3.46
N ILE A 27 -34.29 -5.26 -3.42
CA ILE A 27 -33.42 -5.05 -2.26
C ILE A 27 -34.25 -4.39 -1.16
N PRO A 28 -34.34 -4.97 0.06
CA PRO A 28 -34.98 -4.32 1.19
C PRO A 28 -34.38 -2.94 1.46
N LYS A 29 -35.23 -1.96 1.73
CA LYS A 29 -34.77 -0.59 2.03
C LYS A 29 -34.82 -0.36 3.54
N THR A 30 -33.76 0.25 4.06
CA THR A 30 -33.65 0.71 5.43
C THR A 30 -33.49 2.22 5.44
N ASP A 31 -34.35 2.91 6.21
CA ASP A 31 -34.29 4.36 6.30
C ASP A 31 -33.00 4.81 6.99
N ALA A 32 -32.33 5.78 6.39
CA ALA A 32 -31.15 6.43 6.94
C ALA A 32 -31.26 7.94 6.74
N TYR A 33 -30.67 8.71 7.66
CA TYR A 33 -30.78 10.16 7.66
C TYR A 33 -29.43 10.80 7.93
N VAL A 34 -29.17 11.94 7.30
CA VAL A 34 -28.03 12.81 7.55
C VAL A 34 -28.60 14.19 7.87
N ASN A 35 -28.32 14.69 9.08
CA ASN A 35 -28.88 15.95 9.61
C ASN A 35 -30.40 16.07 9.42
N GLY A 36 -31.13 14.96 9.59
CA GLY A 36 -32.58 14.89 9.46
C GLY A 36 -33.12 14.80 8.05
N VAL A 37 -32.27 14.81 7.01
CA VAL A 37 -32.63 14.58 5.61
C VAL A 37 -32.44 13.12 5.26
N HIS A 38 -33.43 12.52 4.59
CA HIS A 38 -33.38 11.10 4.22
C HIS A 38 -32.30 10.87 3.15
N ILE A 39 -31.49 9.80 3.33
CA ILE A 39 -30.31 9.53 2.47
C ILE A 39 -30.64 9.43 0.98
N LYS A 40 -31.82 8.90 0.60
CA LYS A 40 -32.25 8.78 -0.79
C LYS A 40 -32.38 10.12 -1.53
N ASP A 41 -32.45 11.23 -0.77
CA ASP A 41 -32.62 12.58 -1.31
C ASP A 41 -31.27 13.28 -1.53
N PHE A 42 -30.12 12.56 -1.32
CA PHE A 42 -28.79 13.02 -1.57
C PHE A 42 -28.24 12.54 -2.93
N SER A 43 -27.32 13.32 -3.48
CA SER A 43 -26.33 12.89 -4.48
C SER A 43 -24.91 12.96 -3.90
N ILE A 44 -23.97 12.22 -4.48
CA ILE A 44 -22.55 12.28 -4.13
C ILE A 44 -21.86 13.11 -5.20
N VAL A 45 -21.10 14.13 -4.79
CA VAL A 45 -20.37 15.02 -5.70
C VAL A 45 -18.87 14.84 -5.43
N TYR A 46 -18.09 14.56 -6.47
CA TYR A 46 -16.64 14.40 -6.35
C TYR A 46 -15.88 15.47 -7.15
N SER A 47 -14.62 15.72 -6.75
CA SER A 47 -13.71 16.62 -7.46
C SER A 47 -13.18 15.94 -8.72
N ALA A 48 -13.27 16.61 -9.86
CA ALA A 48 -12.71 16.14 -11.14
C ALA A 48 -11.19 16.45 -11.26
N GLU A 49 -10.60 17.18 -10.30
CA GLU A 49 -9.22 17.67 -10.40
C GLU A 49 -8.20 16.79 -9.66
N ASP A 50 -8.61 15.81 -8.83
CA ASP A 50 -7.73 15.06 -7.94
C ASP A 50 -7.52 13.60 -8.37
N LEU A 51 -6.75 13.32 -9.36
CA LEU A 51 -6.19 11.99 -9.70
C LEU A 51 -7.10 10.77 -9.35
N ASP A 52 -8.41 10.88 -9.50
CA ASP A 52 -9.42 9.86 -9.23
C ASP A 52 -9.60 9.44 -7.75
N TYR A 53 -8.86 10.00 -6.79
CA TYR A 53 -9.02 9.68 -5.37
C TYR A 53 -10.44 10.02 -4.87
N SER A 54 -10.95 11.20 -5.21
CA SER A 54 -12.31 11.60 -4.83
C SER A 54 -13.39 10.76 -5.51
N LEU A 55 -13.19 10.32 -6.76
CA LEU A 55 -14.11 9.41 -7.42
C LEU A 55 -14.18 8.07 -6.70
N ARG A 56 -13.03 7.45 -6.39
CA ARG A 56 -12.99 6.18 -5.66
C ARG A 56 -13.61 6.29 -4.26
N ALA A 57 -13.38 7.40 -3.57
CA ALA A 57 -14.02 7.65 -2.27
C ALA A 57 -15.54 7.83 -2.41
N ALA A 58 -16.02 8.47 -3.47
CA ALA A 58 -17.45 8.59 -3.77
C ALA A 58 -18.09 7.22 -4.10
N GLU A 59 -17.40 6.38 -4.87
CA GLU A 59 -17.80 5.01 -5.18
C GLU A 59 -17.87 4.14 -3.93
N TYR A 60 -16.87 4.25 -3.03
CA TYR A 60 -16.89 3.59 -1.73
C TYR A 60 -18.12 4.01 -0.92
N ILE A 61 -18.37 5.30 -0.76
CA ILE A 61 -19.56 5.81 -0.05
C ILE A 61 -20.85 5.26 -0.67
N GLN A 62 -20.97 5.25 -2.00
CA GLN A 62 -22.14 4.72 -2.69
C GLN A 62 -22.35 3.22 -2.40
N ALA A 63 -21.27 2.43 -2.48
CA ALA A 63 -21.31 0.99 -2.23
C ALA A 63 -21.76 0.68 -0.78
N GLU A 64 -21.15 1.34 0.20
CA GLU A 64 -21.44 1.16 1.61
C GLU A 64 -22.86 1.62 2.01
N LEU A 65 -23.33 2.73 1.41
CA LEU A 65 -24.70 3.19 1.56
C LEU A 65 -25.67 2.19 0.95
N LYS A 66 -25.39 1.66 -0.23
CA LYS A 66 -26.22 0.64 -0.88
C LYS A 66 -26.30 -0.63 -0.04
N GLU A 67 -25.17 -1.09 0.51
CA GLU A 67 -25.14 -2.27 1.41
C GLU A 67 -25.97 -2.04 2.67
N SER A 68 -25.77 -0.89 3.34
CA SER A 68 -26.42 -0.60 4.64
C SER A 68 -27.90 -0.26 4.52
N THR A 69 -28.32 0.40 3.41
CA THR A 69 -29.66 0.98 3.28
C THR A 69 -30.46 0.44 2.11
N GLY A 70 -29.81 -0.18 1.12
CA GLY A 70 -30.38 -0.59 -0.16
C GLY A 70 -30.62 0.57 -1.14
N TYR A 71 -30.29 1.83 -0.80
CA TYR A 71 -30.40 2.97 -1.71
C TYR A 71 -29.07 3.17 -2.46
N THR A 72 -29.15 3.38 -3.78
CA THR A 72 -28.02 3.77 -4.63
C THR A 72 -28.15 5.26 -4.94
N LEU A 73 -27.20 6.07 -4.49
CA LEU A 73 -27.15 7.50 -4.77
C LEU A 73 -26.51 7.75 -6.15
N GLU A 74 -26.88 8.87 -6.78
CA GLU A 74 -26.20 9.31 -8.00
C GLU A 74 -24.83 9.89 -7.65
N ILE A 75 -23.78 9.51 -8.41
CA ILE A 75 -22.43 10.10 -8.33
C ILE A 75 -22.32 11.08 -9.52
N VAL A 76 -21.89 12.31 -9.25
CA VAL A 76 -21.75 13.36 -10.25
C VAL A 76 -20.45 14.12 -10.05
N GLU A 77 -19.83 14.54 -11.16
CA GLU A 77 -18.69 15.47 -11.12
C GLU A 77 -19.11 16.84 -10.61
N ASP A 78 -18.20 17.59 -10.05
CA ASP A 78 -18.44 18.90 -9.46
C ASP A 78 -18.76 19.99 -10.51
N ASP A 79 -18.46 19.79 -11.80
CA ASP A 79 -18.92 20.62 -12.92
C ASP A 79 -20.42 20.43 -13.24
N GLY A 80 -21.01 19.36 -12.68
CA GLY A 80 -22.41 19.02 -12.83
C GLY A 80 -23.36 20.00 -12.11
N LYS A 81 -24.64 19.81 -12.38
CA LYS A 81 -25.70 20.63 -11.79
C LYS A 81 -25.76 20.40 -10.27
N LYS A 82 -25.70 21.49 -9.49
CA LYS A 82 -25.92 21.48 -8.03
C LYS A 82 -27.31 20.95 -7.69
N THR A 83 -27.36 19.99 -6.77
CA THR A 83 -28.59 19.45 -6.16
C THR A 83 -28.85 20.09 -4.81
N GLU A 84 -30.01 19.81 -4.19
CA GLU A 84 -30.38 20.41 -2.90
C GLU A 84 -29.57 19.82 -1.74
N ASN A 85 -29.32 18.49 -1.79
CA ASN A 85 -28.63 17.76 -0.74
C ASN A 85 -27.46 17.02 -1.37
N GLU A 86 -26.23 17.36 -0.99
CA GLU A 86 -25.01 16.81 -1.56
C GLU A 86 -24.09 16.24 -0.48
N ILE A 87 -23.52 15.06 -0.72
CA ILE A 87 -22.32 14.57 -0.03
C ILE A 87 -21.15 14.95 -0.94
N VAL A 88 -20.41 15.96 -0.55
CA VAL A 88 -19.32 16.55 -1.31
C VAL A 88 -18.00 15.92 -0.89
N VAL A 89 -17.28 15.33 -1.83
CA VAL A 89 -16.09 14.51 -1.64
C VAL A 89 -14.88 15.18 -2.29
N GLY A 90 -13.91 15.59 -1.48
CA GLY A 90 -12.71 16.28 -1.93
C GLY A 90 -12.92 17.79 -2.17
N ASN A 91 -11.86 18.41 -2.70
CA ASN A 91 -11.84 19.85 -3.00
C ASN A 91 -12.61 20.15 -4.30
N THR A 92 -13.91 20.39 -4.18
CA THR A 92 -14.80 20.64 -5.30
C THR A 92 -15.08 22.12 -5.51
N ASN A 93 -15.75 22.49 -6.61
CA ASN A 93 -16.23 23.86 -6.85
C ASN A 93 -17.48 24.23 -6.02
N ARG A 94 -17.87 23.43 -5.01
CA ARG A 94 -18.97 23.71 -4.11
C ARG A 94 -18.57 24.72 -3.02
N ASP A 95 -19.46 25.65 -2.67
CA ASP A 95 -19.21 26.66 -1.61
C ASP A 95 -18.83 26.03 -0.26
N ILE A 96 -19.27 24.80 0.01
CA ILE A 96 -18.97 24.09 1.26
C ILE A 96 -17.52 23.62 1.30
N SER A 97 -16.91 23.20 0.17
CA SER A 97 -15.48 22.82 0.11
C SER A 97 -14.59 24.01 0.51
N ALA A 98 -14.90 25.22 0.00
CA ALA A 98 -14.14 26.43 0.39
C ALA A 98 -14.21 26.77 1.90
N LYS A 99 -15.19 26.21 2.63
CA LYS A 99 -15.30 26.38 4.09
C LYS A 99 -14.49 25.35 4.87
N LEU A 100 -14.18 24.22 4.23
CA LEU A 100 -13.35 23.15 4.82
C LEU A 100 -11.85 23.43 4.75
N ASP A 101 -11.38 24.50 4.12
CA ASP A 101 -9.97 24.90 4.00
C ASP A 101 -9.26 25.05 5.38
N ALA A 102 -9.52 24.05 6.23
CA ALA A 102 -8.79 23.80 7.45
C ALA A 102 -7.46 23.17 7.02
N LYS A 103 -6.35 23.83 7.39
CA LYS A 103 -5.01 23.32 7.15
C LYS A 103 -4.84 21.98 7.86
N THR A 104 -5.08 20.90 7.15
CA THR A 104 -4.77 19.56 7.60
C THR A 104 -3.26 19.33 7.52
N VAL A 105 -2.73 18.47 8.38
CA VAL A 105 -1.29 18.16 8.44
C VAL A 105 -1.13 16.65 8.44
N GLY A 106 -0.22 16.14 7.62
CA GLY A 106 0.02 14.70 7.53
C GLY A 106 -1.22 13.96 7.03
N LEU A 107 -1.75 13.03 7.82
CA LEU A 107 -2.91 12.22 7.48
C LEU A 107 -4.26 12.78 8.00
N GLU A 108 -4.31 14.04 8.40
CA GLU A 108 -5.55 14.67 8.86
C GLU A 108 -6.55 14.87 7.71
N PHE A 109 -7.83 14.78 8.03
CA PHE A 109 -8.93 15.08 7.13
C PHE A 109 -10.04 15.86 7.86
N SER A 110 -10.94 16.47 7.12
CA SER A 110 -12.00 17.33 7.67
C SER A 110 -13.39 16.89 7.23
N VAL A 111 -14.36 17.09 8.13
CA VAL A 111 -15.78 16.85 7.87
C VAL A 111 -16.61 18.02 8.42
N MET A 112 -17.61 18.48 7.65
CA MET A 112 -18.61 19.45 8.12
C MET A 112 -19.94 19.35 7.36
N ALA A 113 -20.97 19.99 7.91
CA ALA A 113 -22.23 20.21 7.22
C ALA A 113 -22.52 21.71 7.04
N ASP A 114 -23.17 22.08 5.94
CA ASP A 114 -23.71 23.41 5.70
C ASP A 114 -25.11 23.31 5.11
N GLY A 115 -26.09 23.68 5.88
CA GLY A 115 -27.50 23.41 5.55
C GLY A 115 -27.78 21.92 5.49
N THR A 116 -28.14 21.42 4.31
CA THR A 116 -28.42 19.99 4.07
C THR A 116 -27.28 19.27 3.36
N SER A 117 -26.22 19.98 2.93
CA SER A 117 -25.02 19.38 2.33
C SER A 117 -23.99 19.00 3.38
N VAL A 118 -23.23 17.96 3.11
CA VAL A 118 -22.10 17.49 3.91
C VAL A 118 -20.87 17.53 3.01
N ALA A 119 -19.73 17.98 3.53
CA ALA A 119 -18.44 17.86 2.84
C ALA A 119 -17.46 17.06 3.68
N ILE A 120 -16.69 16.24 3.00
CA ILE A 120 -15.54 15.50 3.51
C ILE A 120 -14.33 15.84 2.63
N GLU A 121 -13.20 16.13 3.25
CA GLU A 121 -12.00 16.58 2.55
C GLU A 121 -10.74 16.01 3.18
N GLY A 122 -9.82 15.58 2.33
CA GLY A 122 -8.48 15.10 2.66
C GLY A 122 -7.66 15.09 1.39
N ASP A 123 -6.39 15.47 1.48
CA ASP A 123 -5.49 15.53 0.34
C ASP A 123 -5.17 14.13 -0.18
N TYR A 124 -5.05 13.97 -1.50
CA TYR A 124 -4.67 12.72 -2.15
C TYR A 124 -5.49 11.50 -1.66
N PHE A 125 -4.82 10.39 -1.33
CA PHE A 125 -5.42 9.18 -0.80
C PHE A 125 -6.08 9.36 0.58
N ILE A 126 -5.84 10.47 1.28
CA ILE A 126 -6.39 10.73 2.62
C ILE A 126 -7.91 10.88 2.59
N ILE A 127 -8.47 11.27 1.46
CA ILE A 127 -9.93 11.33 1.25
C ILE A 127 -10.61 9.97 1.51
N ALA A 128 -9.92 8.86 1.32
CA ALA A 128 -10.42 7.52 1.65
C ALA A 128 -10.64 7.36 3.17
N ALA A 129 -9.74 7.91 4.01
CA ALA A 129 -9.93 7.91 5.46
C ALA A 129 -11.15 8.74 5.86
N ALA A 130 -11.39 9.88 5.19
CA ALA A 130 -12.57 10.71 5.42
C ALA A 130 -13.85 9.99 5.04
N ALA A 131 -13.87 9.29 3.89
CA ALA A 131 -15.00 8.50 3.42
C ALA A 131 -15.31 7.34 4.37
N TYR A 132 -14.29 6.59 4.81
CA TYR A 132 -14.44 5.53 5.80
C TYR A 132 -15.00 6.07 7.12
N TYR A 133 -14.46 7.19 7.62
CA TYR A 133 -14.91 7.82 8.86
C TYR A 133 -16.37 8.29 8.76
N PHE A 134 -16.77 8.89 7.63
CA PHE A 134 -18.14 9.30 7.38
C PHE A 134 -19.12 8.12 7.48
N ILE A 135 -18.80 7.00 6.86
CA ILE A 135 -19.63 5.80 6.86
C ILE A 135 -19.63 5.14 8.24
N GLU A 136 -18.45 4.83 8.79
CA GLU A 136 -18.35 4.00 9.98
C GLU A 136 -18.72 4.74 11.27
N ILE A 137 -18.29 5.99 11.39
CA ILE A 137 -18.47 6.74 12.64
C ILE A 137 -19.78 7.54 12.63
N TYR A 138 -19.98 8.36 11.58
CA TYR A 138 -21.19 9.19 11.58
C TYR A 138 -22.44 8.40 11.20
N LEU A 139 -22.40 7.58 10.15
CA LEU A 139 -23.63 6.93 9.69
C LEU A 139 -23.91 5.65 10.48
N ARG A 140 -23.02 4.66 10.46
CA ARG A 140 -23.21 3.38 11.15
C ARG A 140 -23.14 3.51 12.66
N GLY A 141 -22.18 4.31 13.16
CA GLY A 141 -21.98 4.54 14.60
C GLY A 141 -23.18 5.20 15.27
N GLU A 142 -23.94 6.03 14.55
CA GLU A 142 -25.16 6.69 15.01
C GLU A 142 -26.45 5.97 14.57
N GLY A 143 -26.37 4.70 14.20
CA GLY A 143 -27.53 3.86 13.87
C GLY A 143 -28.31 4.36 12.66
N LEU A 144 -27.60 4.78 11.61
CA LEU A 144 -28.11 5.33 10.35
C LEU A 144 -28.83 6.70 10.48
N ASN A 145 -28.56 7.45 11.54
CA ASN A 145 -29.07 8.81 11.77
C ASN A 145 -27.93 9.76 12.09
N ALA A 146 -27.09 10.04 11.08
CA ALA A 146 -25.90 10.84 11.25
C ALA A 146 -26.19 12.31 11.60
N THR A 147 -25.45 12.85 12.59
CA THR A 147 -25.43 14.28 12.93
C THR A 147 -24.04 14.84 12.64
N ILE A 148 -23.90 15.50 11.52
CA ILE A 148 -22.62 16.10 11.09
C ILE A 148 -22.53 17.53 11.68
N PRO A 149 -21.39 17.91 12.31
CA PRO A 149 -21.16 19.24 12.83
C PRO A 149 -21.23 20.32 11.74
N THR A 150 -21.70 21.51 12.10
CA THR A 150 -21.74 22.68 11.19
C THR A 150 -20.43 23.46 11.16
N GLU A 151 -19.51 23.16 12.08
CA GLU A 151 -18.14 23.66 12.09
C GLU A 151 -17.21 22.57 11.57
N ALA A 152 -16.20 22.93 10.80
CA ALA A 152 -15.21 21.98 10.31
C ALA A 152 -14.52 21.27 11.50
N THR A 153 -14.55 19.95 11.47
CA THR A 153 -13.89 19.10 12.47
C THR A 153 -12.76 18.32 11.80
N VAL A 154 -11.57 18.40 12.39
CA VAL A 154 -10.37 17.68 11.93
C VAL A 154 -10.30 16.34 12.64
N HIS A 155 -10.03 15.29 11.88
CA HIS A 155 -9.94 13.92 12.35
C HIS A 155 -8.66 13.25 11.87
N GLN A 156 -8.32 12.11 12.48
CA GLN A 156 -7.25 11.21 12.09
C GLN A 156 -7.83 9.89 11.59
N PRO A 157 -7.13 9.17 10.72
CA PRO A 157 -7.54 7.82 10.31
C PRO A 157 -7.71 6.88 11.51
N ILE A 158 -8.66 5.96 11.38
CA ILE A 158 -8.87 4.93 12.39
C ILE A 158 -7.79 3.87 12.22
N VAL A 159 -7.19 3.44 13.33
CA VAL A 159 -6.19 2.37 13.37
C VAL A 159 -6.65 1.30 14.35
N LYS A 160 -6.56 0.03 13.96
CA LYS A 160 -6.87 -1.16 14.77
C LYS A 160 -5.66 -2.06 14.90
N GLU A 161 -5.75 -3.11 15.73
CA GLU A 161 -4.74 -4.16 15.82
C GLU A 161 -4.50 -4.77 14.44
N ALA A 162 -3.23 -4.80 14.00
CA ALA A 162 -2.88 -5.17 12.65
C ALA A 162 -3.03 -6.68 12.42
N LYS A 163 -3.67 -7.02 11.30
CA LYS A 163 -3.74 -8.36 10.72
C LYS A 163 -3.07 -8.40 9.35
N ASN A 164 -3.10 -7.29 8.63
CA ASN A 164 -2.49 -7.17 7.31
C ASN A 164 -1.18 -6.42 7.44
N PHE A 165 -0.12 -6.94 6.83
CA PHE A 165 1.22 -6.38 6.90
C PHE A 165 1.75 -6.17 5.48
N ILE A 166 2.04 -4.92 5.12
CA ILE A 166 2.52 -4.54 3.80
C ILE A 166 3.89 -3.90 3.94
N LEU A 167 4.88 -4.48 3.28
CA LEU A 167 6.25 -3.98 3.19
C LEU A 167 6.51 -3.47 1.78
N LEU A 168 6.76 -2.17 1.64
CA LEU A 168 7.04 -1.51 0.37
C LEU A 168 8.54 -1.20 0.28
N ILE A 169 9.20 -1.69 -0.76
CA ILE A 169 10.64 -1.54 -0.99
C ILE A 169 10.85 -0.73 -2.27
N GLY A 170 11.47 0.45 -2.14
CA GLY A 170 12.04 1.16 -3.28
C GLY A 170 13.50 0.74 -3.44
N ASP A 171 13.78 -0.17 -4.39
CA ASP A 171 15.15 -0.65 -4.63
C ASP A 171 16.08 0.53 -4.96
N GLY A 172 17.16 0.68 -4.20
CA GLY A 172 18.11 1.78 -4.37
C GLY A 172 17.66 3.15 -3.83
N MET A 173 16.51 3.23 -3.14
CA MET A 173 15.92 4.48 -2.70
C MET A 173 16.54 5.02 -1.41
N GLY A 174 17.46 5.95 -1.52
CA GLY A 174 17.95 6.74 -0.38
C GLY A 174 17.07 7.98 -0.08
N PHE A 175 17.45 8.74 0.94
CA PHE A 175 16.76 9.98 1.32
C PHE A 175 16.73 11.05 0.22
N ASN A 176 17.72 11.08 -0.67
CA ASN A 176 17.78 12.11 -1.71
C ASN A 176 16.94 11.75 -2.92
N GLN A 177 16.74 10.46 -3.21
CA GLN A 177 15.79 10.01 -4.23
C GLN A 177 14.36 10.47 -3.90
N THR A 178 13.95 10.44 -2.64
CA THR A 178 12.62 10.96 -2.22
C THR A 178 12.46 12.47 -2.39
N LYS A 179 13.56 13.24 -2.46
CA LYS A 179 13.55 14.69 -2.66
C LYS A 179 13.45 15.13 -4.12
N LEU A 180 13.55 14.17 -5.06
CA LEU A 180 13.36 14.45 -6.50
C LEU A 180 11.98 15.06 -6.78
N PHE A 181 10.95 14.72 -6.03
CA PHE A 181 9.62 15.32 -6.15
C PHE A 181 9.69 16.85 -6.08
N LYS A 182 10.40 17.38 -5.10
CA LYS A 182 10.55 18.83 -4.97
C LYS A 182 11.35 19.46 -6.13
N GLN A 183 12.33 18.77 -6.67
CA GLN A 183 13.14 19.25 -7.79
C GLN A 183 12.37 19.18 -9.11
N MET A 184 11.64 18.09 -9.36
CA MET A 184 11.05 17.72 -10.64
C MET A 184 9.57 18.07 -10.77
N LYS A 185 8.93 18.64 -9.74
CA LYS A 185 7.48 18.92 -9.70
C LYS A 185 6.92 19.72 -10.88
N ASN A 186 7.76 20.51 -11.52
CA ASN A 186 7.39 21.31 -12.70
C ASN A 186 7.81 20.67 -14.02
N ASP A 187 8.29 19.42 -14.01
CA ASP A 187 8.53 18.69 -15.23
C ASP A 187 7.20 18.45 -15.94
N VAL A 188 7.07 19.02 -17.15
CA VAL A 188 5.81 19.06 -17.90
C VAL A 188 5.35 17.67 -18.36
N GLU A 189 6.26 16.70 -18.38
CA GLU A 189 5.95 15.34 -18.86
C GLU A 189 5.66 14.36 -17.71
N TYR A 190 6.26 14.58 -16.52
CA TYR A 190 6.23 13.62 -15.41
C TYR A 190 5.91 14.24 -14.06
N GLY A 191 6.07 15.54 -13.90
CA GLY A 191 5.63 16.28 -12.73
C GLY A 191 4.16 16.63 -12.88
N ASP A 192 3.30 15.96 -12.13
CA ASP A 192 1.85 16.23 -12.07
C ASP A 192 1.47 17.35 -11.10
N GLY A 193 2.49 18.10 -10.64
CA GLY A 193 2.32 19.12 -9.63
C GLY A 193 2.55 18.60 -8.20
N GLU A 194 2.67 17.29 -8.01
CA GLU A 194 3.05 16.72 -6.73
C GLU A 194 4.49 17.08 -6.38
N ASP A 195 4.69 17.68 -5.23
CA ASP A 195 6.00 18.07 -4.71
C ASP A 195 6.44 17.26 -3.51
N THR A 196 5.67 16.21 -3.19
CA THR A 196 5.85 15.43 -1.97
C THR A 196 5.88 13.93 -2.26
N PHE A 197 6.89 13.26 -1.74
CA PHE A 197 6.89 11.81 -1.61
C PHE A 197 5.94 11.42 -0.47
N TYR A 198 4.95 10.56 -0.74
CA TYR A 198 3.88 10.23 0.20
C TYR A 198 4.35 9.61 1.52
N GLY A 199 5.54 8.99 1.53
CA GLY A 199 6.15 8.52 2.77
C GLY A 199 6.24 9.62 3.84
N TYR A 200 6.48 10.88 3.44
CA TYR A 200 6.56 12.00 4.39
C TYR A 200 5.23 12.41 5.01
N LEU A 201 4.11 11.94 4.49
CA LEU A 201 2.79 12.12 5.10
C LEU A 201 2.54 11.14 6.25
N LEU A 202 3.27 10.01 6.29
CA LEU A 202 3.11 9.00 7.32
C LEU A 202 3.63 9.50 8.68
N PRO A 203 2.97 9.11 9.79
CA PRO A 203 3.23 9.71 11.10
C PRO A 203 4.57 9.30 11.72
N TYR A 204 5.13 8.15 11.33
CA TYR A 204 6.33 7.61 11.97
C TYR A 204 7.45 7.47 10.95
N GLN A 205 8.61 8.04 11.25
CA GLN A 205 9.74 8.13 10.33
C GLN A 205 11.03 7.75 11.04
N GLY A 206 11.89 7.01 10.34
CA GLY A 206 13.19 6.59 10.85
C GLY A 206 14.19 6.39 9.72
N ALA A 207 15.28 5.71 10.04
CA ALA A 207 16.34 5.37 9.11
C ALA A 207 16.86 3.96 9.32
N SER A 208 17.33 3.33 8.26
CA SER A 208 17.92 2.00 8.30
C SER A 208 19.32 1.98 7.71
N ARG A 209 20.24 1.26 8.38
CA ARG A 209 21.54 0.87 7.84
C ARG A 209 21.37 -0.41 7.03
N THR A 210 22.06 -0.49 5.88
CA THR A 210 21.84 -1.55 4.88
C THR A 210 23.05 -2.43 4.62
N ASP A 211 24.22 -2.16 5.21
CA ASP A 211 25.43 -2.94 4.97
C ASP A 211 25.21 -4.45 5.15
N SER A 212 25.86 -5.25 4.30
CA SER A 212 25.90 -6.69 4.35
C SER A 212 27.19 -7.20 5.06
N LEU A 213 27.34 -8.51 5.21
CA LEU A 213 28.60 -9.09 5.66
C LEU A 213 29.74 -8.89 4.64
N SER A 214 29.43 -8.51 3.41
CA SER A 214 30.40 -8.16 2.36
C SER A 214 30.80 -6.67 2.35
N GLY A 215 30.20 -5.85 3.22
CA GLY A 215 30.34 -4.39 3.21
C GLY A 215 29.14 -3.74 2.55
N THR A 216 29.33 -2.91 1.50
CA THR A 216 28.22 -2.37 0.72
C THR A 216 27.38 -3.52 0.18
N THR A 217 26.07 -3.47 0.46
CA THR A 217 25.15 -4.54 0.11
C THR A 217 24.80 -4.56 -1.37
N ASP A 218 24.44 -5.72 -1.90
CA ASP A 218 23.62 -5.84 -3.12
C ASP A 218 22.17 -6.13 -2.75
N SER A 219 21.24 -6.05 -3.71
CA SER A 219 19.81 -6.28 -3.46
C SER A 219 19.50 -7.69 -2.93
N ALA A 220 20.33 -8.71 -3.25
CA ALA A 220 20.14 -10.06 -2.70
C ALA A 220 20.37 -10.10 -1.19
N ALA A 221 21.47 -9.53 -0.71
CA ALA A 221 21.77 -9.48 0.73
C ALA A 221 20.88 -8.47 1.47
N GLY A 222 20.56 -7.31 0.86
CA GLY A 222 19.64 -6.32 1.39
C GLY A 222 18.21 -6.88 1.53
N GLY A 223 17.70 -7.51 0.45
CA GLY A 223 16.41 -8.19 0.46
C GLY A 223 16.37 -9.37 1.45
N THR A 224 17.46 -10.16 1.58
CA THR A 224 17.55 -11.23 2.60
C THR A 224 17.49 -10.67 4.02
N ALA A 225 18.08 -9.50 4.27
CA ALA A 225 17.97 -8.86 5.58
C ALA A 225 16.51 -8.46 5.88
N LEU A 226 15.77 -7.94 4.90
CA LEU A 226 14.36 -7.55 5.04
C LEU A 226 13.41 -8.75 5.08
N SER A 227 13.72 -9.85 4.39
CA SER A 227 12.87 -11.04 4.31
C SER A 227 13.13 -12.06 5.41
N CYS A 228 14.41 -12.30 5.76
CA CYS A 228 14.82 -13.36 6.70
C CYS A 228 15.33 -12.83 8.05
N GLY A 229 15.52 -11.52 8.20
CA GLY A 229 16.00 -10.91 9.45
C GLY A 229 17.45 -11.25 9.80
N ILE A 230 18.29 -11.53 8.82
CA ILE A 230 19.71 -11.83 9.02
C ILE A 230 20.60 -11.04 8.07
N LYS A 231 21.81 -10.71 8.49
CA LYS A 231 22.87 -10.25 7.58
C LYS A 231 23.51 -11.45 6.89
N THR A 232 23.74 -11.32 5.58
CA THR A 232 24.38 -12.37 4.77
C THR A 232 25.43 -11.79 3.81
N LEU A 233 26.02 -12.64 2.97
CA LEU A 233 26.98 -12.24 1.94
C LEU A 233 26.25 -11.73 0.70
N ASN A 234 26.85 -10.80 -0.03
CA ASN A 234 26.31 -10.36 -1.32
C ASN A 234 26.07 -11.57 -2.25
N LYS A 235 25.02 -11.48 -3.04
CA LYS A 235 24.47 -12.51 -3.94
C LYS A 235 23.69 -13.64 -3.26
N HIS A 236 23.73 -13.79 -1.94
CA HIS A 236 22.94 -14.77 -1.21
C HIS A 236 21.47 -14.35 -1.16
N VAL A 237 20.59 -15.25 -1.49
CA VAL A 237 19.12 -15.10 -1.52
C VAL A 237 18.52 -16.04 -0.49
N GLY A 238 17.95 -15.52 0.60
CA GLY A 238 17.27 -16.32 1.62
C GLY A 238 18.15 -17.33 2.38
N VAL A 239 19.48 -17.18 2.31
CA VAL A 239 20.43 -18.06 2.99
C VAL A 239 21.43 -17.26 3.85
N ASN A 240 21.94 -17.87 4.91
CA ASN A 240 22.97 -17.30 5.76
C ASN A 240 24.38 -17.33 5.09
N GLU A 241 25.41 -16.88 5.81
CA GLU A 241 26.79 -16.86 5.31
C GLU A 241 27.39 -18.24 4.96
N ASN A 242 26.78 -19.31 5.47
CA ASN A 242 27.18 -20.69 5.21
C ASN A 242 26.37 -21.37 4.07
N GLY A 243 25.44 -20.63 3.42
CA GLY A 243 24.54 -21.16 2.40
C GLY A 243 23.35 -21.95 2.96
N GLU A 244 23.09 -21.87 4.26
CA GLU A 244 21.95 -22.57 4.88
C GLU A 244 20.70 -21.71 4.76
N ALA A 245 19.57 -22.30 4.34
CA ALA A 245 18.27 -21.64 4.18
C ALA A 245 17.79 -21.05 5.52
N VAL A 246 17.26 -19.84 5.48
CA VAL A 246 16.67 -19.15 6.64
C VAL A 246 15.24 -18.77 6.31
N LYS A 247 14.30 -19.07 7.21
CA LYS A 247 12.88 -18.80 7.02
C LYS A 247 12.64 -17.33 6.65
N ASN A 248 11.94 -17.10 5.56
CA ASN A 248 11.55 -15.78 5.10
C ASN A 248 10.12 -15.39 5.57
N MET A 249 9.71 -14.15 5.31
CA MET A 249 8.43 -13.60 5.78
C MET A 249 7.21 -14.30 5.18
N THR A 250 7.26 -14.82 3.94
CA THR A 250 6.10 -15.52 3.37
C THR A 250 5.93 -16.92 3.97
N GLU A 251 7.02 -17.62 4.25
CA GLU A 251 6.99 -18.90 4.98
C GLU A 251 6.53 -18.71 6.43
N LEU A 252 6.89 -17.56 7.03
CA LEU A 252 6.43 -17.18 8.35
C LEU A 252 4.92 -16.90 8.35
N ALA A 253 4.43 -16.15 7.36
CA ALA A 253 2.99 -15.91 7.20
C ALA A 253 2.21 -17.22 7.05
N TYR A 254 2.72 -18.16 6.25
CA TYR A 254 2.13 -19.49 6.11
C TYR A 254 2.05 -20.25 7.45
N ASP A 255 3.13 -20.23 8.27
CA ASP A 255 3.12 -20.86 9.60
C ASP A 255 2.06 -20.28 10.53
N LEU A 256 1.74 -18.99 10.36
CA LEU A 256 0.70 -18.27 11.12
C LEU A 256 -0.71 -18.46 10.53
N GLY A 257 -0.83 -19.20 9.42
CA GLY A 257 -2.10 -19.40 8.72
C GLY A 257 -2.61 -18.15 8.00
N MET A 258 -1.72 -17.22 7.69
CA MET A 258 -1.99 -15.99 6.92
C MET A 258 -1.77 -16.26 5.42
N ASN A 259 -2.38 -15.43 4.55
CA ASN A 259 -1.99 -15.39 3.15
C ASN A 259 -0.65 -14.65 2.98
N ALA A 260 0.04 -14.91 1.87
CA ALA A 260 1.28 -14.22 1.56
C ALA A 260 1.37 -13.84 0.08
N GLY A 261 1.94 -12.65 -0.19
CA GLY A 261 2.15 -12.14 -1.54
C GLY A 261 3.51 -11.49 -1.73
N VAL A 262 4.00 -11.56 -2.97
CA VAL A 262 5.20 -10.89 -3.44
C VAL A 262 4.88 -10.23 -4.77
N MET A 263 4.98 -8.91 -4.82
CA MET A 263 4.79 -8.11 -6.02
C MET A 263 6.07 -7.38 -6.37
N SER A 264 6.41 -7.29 -7.65
CA SER A 264 7.57 -6.49 -8.09
C SER A 264 7.40 -5.99 -9.51
N THR A 265 7.91 -4.80 -9.77
CA THR A 265 8.08 -4.29 -11.13
C THR A 265 9.18 -5.04 -11.90
N GLU A 266 10.09 -5.76 -11.22
CA GLU A 266 11.04 -6.69 -11.82
C GLU A 266 10.42 -8.08 -12.06
N VAL A 267 11.08 -8.90 -12.85
CA VAL A 267 10.66 -10.30 -13.07
C VAL A 267 10.83 -11.13 -11.79
N GLU A 268 10.12 -12.26 -11.71
CA GLU A 268 10.12 -13.16 -10.55
C GLU A 268 11.52 -13.62 -10.12
N THR A 269 12.49 -13.67 -11.04
CA THR A 269 13.88 -14.00 -10.72
C THR A 269 14.72 -12.78 -10.33
N GLY A 270 14.12 -11.63 -10.09
CA GLY A 270 14.77 -10.47 -9.49
C GLY A 270 15.37 -10.80 -8.12
N ALA A 271 16.41 -10.08 -7.74
CA ALA A 271 17.11 -10.41 -6.49
C ALA A 271 16.22 -10.17 -5.27
N THR A 272 15.67 -8.96 -5.14
CA THR A 272 14.84 -8.59 -3.98
C THR A 272 13.59 -9.45 -3.86
N PRO A 273 12.71 -9.60 -4.90
CA PRO A 273 11.50 -10.40 -4.74
C PRO A 273 11.81 -11.86 -4.44
N SER A 274 12.88 -12.42 -5.03
CA SER A 274 13.24 -13.83 -4.79
C SER A 274 13.64 -14.12 -3.34
N THR A 275 14.12 -13.14 -2.57
CA THR A 275 14.47 -13.35 -1.14
C THR A 275 13.25 -13.68 -0.27
N PHE A 276 12.04 -13.41 -0.74
CA PHE A 276 10.81 -13.67 -0.02
C PHE A 276 10.22 -15.06 -0.30
N TYR A 277 10.83 -15.86 -1.20
CA TYR A 277 10.34 -17.22 -1.50
C TYR A 277 11.44 -18.22 -1.91
N ALA A 278 12.69 -17.81 -2.05
CA ALA A 278 13.77 -18.67 -2.51
C ALA A 278 14.98 -18.69 -1.55
N HIS A 279 15.75 -19.78 -1.63
CA HIS A 279 16.94 -20.03 -0.83
C HIS A 279 18.07 -20.53 -1.72
N VAL A 280 18.91 -19.62 -2.24
CA VAL A 280 20.05 -19.96 -3.12
C VAL A 280 21.28 -19.15 -2.76
N GLU A 281 22.49 -19.73 -2.87
CA GLU A 281 23.75 -19.05 -2.61
C GLU A 281 24.10 -17.98 -3.65
N ASN A 282 23.43 -17.97 -4.80
CA ASN A 282 23.73 -17.03 -5.86
C ASN A 282 22.49 -16.56 -6.59
N ARG A 283 22.20 -15.25 -6.55
CA ARG A 283 21.07 -14.60 -7.26
C ARG A 283 21.06 -14.87 -8.80
N ASN A 284 22.15 -15.39 -9.36
CA ASN A 284 22.19 -15.76 -10.77
C ASN A 284 21.69 -17.17 -11.05
N ASP A 285 21.41 -17.97 -10.05
CA ASP A 285 20.87 -19.34 -10.17
C ASP A 285 19.37 -19.30 -10.46
N LYS A 286 19.02 -18.61 -11.56
CA LYS A 286 17.63 -18.28 -11.94
C LYS A 286 16.71 -19.50 -12.05
N VAL A 287 17.23 -20.66 -12.48
CA VAL A 287 16.46 -21.90 -12.61
C VAL A 287 16.02 -22.42 -11.24
N GLU A 288 16.91 -22.34 -10.24
CA GLU A 288 16.61 -22.76 -8.88
C GLU A 288 15.63 -21.78 -8.21
N ILE A 289 15.80 -20.47 -8.42
CA ILE A 289 14.86 -19.42 -7.98
C ILE A 289 13.44 -19.69 -8.51
N ILE A 290 13.30 -20.02 -9.82
CA ILE A 290 12.00 -20.36 -10.42
C ILE A 290 11.41 -21.61 -9.77
N ALA A 291 12.25 -22.63 -9.48
CA ALA A 291 11.78 -23.86 -8.85
C ALA A 291 11.25 -23.58 -7.42
N HIS A 292 11.93 -22.75 -6.64
CA HIS A 292 11.48 -22.31 -5.32
C HIS A 292 10.20 -21.46 -5.39
N GLY A 293 10.08 -20.55 -6.37
CA GLY A 293 8.86 -19.76 -6.57
C GLY A 293 7.65 -20.67 -6.90
N LEU A 294 7.85 -21.68 -7.75
CA LEU A 294 6.80 -22.68 -8.03
C LEU A 294 6.43 -23.50 -6.78
N GLU A 295 7.41 -23.85 -5.96
CA GLU A 295 7.19 -24.55 -4.68
C GLU A 295 6.40 -23.65 -3.71
N ALA A 296 6.77 -22.38 -3.58
CA ALA A 296 6.08 -21.41 -2.73
C ALA A 296 4.60 -21.25 -3.15
N TYR A 297 4.34 -21.15 -4.44
CA TYR A 297 2.97 -21.08 -4.97
C TYR A 297 2.19 -22.37 -4.70
N LEU A 298 2.75 -23.56 -5.02
CA LEU A 298 2.03 -24.83 -4.95
C LEU A 298 1.84 -25.35 -3.51
N ASN A 299 2.81 -25.13 -2.63
CA ASN A 299 2.83 -25.71 -1.28
C ASN A 299 2.37 -24.72 -0.21
N TYR A 300 2.62 -23.41 -0.39
CA TYR A 300 2.31 -22.38 0.59
C TYR A 300 1.22 -21.42 0.13
N GLY A 301 0.81 -21.47 -1.14
CA GLY A 301 -0.20 -20.58 -1.70
C GLY A 301 0.30 -19.12 -1.83
N THR A 302 1.63 -18.91 -1.86
CA THR A 302 2.20 -17.58 -2.01
C THR A 302 1.85 -17.02 -3.40
N VAL A 303 1.18 -15.88 -3.43
CA VAL A 303 0.89 -15.13 -4.67
C VAL A 303 2.16 -14.44 -5.13
N ILE A 304 2.62 -14.71 -6.35
CA ILE A 304 3.84 -14.09 -6.91
C ILE A 304 3.45 -13.37 -8.20
N GLU A 305 3.38 -12.05 -8.10
CA GLU A 305 2.99 -11.13 -9.17
C GLU A 305 4.17 -10.20 -9.51
N CYS A 306 4.98 -10.60 -10.48
CA CYS A 306 6.21 -9.92 -10.86
C CYS A 306 6.26 -9.63 -12.37
N GLY A 307 7.14 -8.71 -12.77
CA GLY A 307 7.39 -8.42 -14.18
C GLY A 307 6.51 -7.32 -14.76
N TYR A 308 5.98 -6.42 -13.92
CA TYR A 308 5.27 -5.23 -14.41
C TYR A 308 6.25 -4.25 -15.05
N ASN A 309 6.85 -4.69 -16.14
CA ASN A 309 7.81 -3.88 -16.89
C ASN A 309 7.06 -2.81 -17.68
N TYR A 310 6.86 -1.65 -17.06
CA TYR A 310 6.36 -0.47 -17.73
C TYR A 310 7.49 0.26 -18.42
N ASP A 311 7.37 0.35 -19.72
CA ASP A 311 8.11 1.31 -20.50
C ASP A 311 7.76 2.73 -20.02
N SER A 312 8.51 3.20 -19.02
CA SER A 312 8.82 4.59 -18.65
C SER A 312 7.70 5.67 -18.70
N LYS A 313 6.42 5.32 -18.74
CA LYS A 313 5.33 6.28 -18.67
C LYS A 313 4.53 6.08 -17.38
N ARG A 314 4.05 7.20 -16.81
CA ARG A 314 2.99 7.18 -15.78
C ARG A 314 1.96 6.12 -16.15
N ASP A 315 1.40 5.43 -15.16
CA ASP A 315 0.35 4.42 -15.38
C ASP A 315 -0.95 5.10 -15.85
N VAL A 316 -0.90 5.58 -17.10
CA VAL A 316 -2.04 6.28 -17.74
C VAL A 316 -3.27 5.38 -17.94
N ASP A 317 -3.13 4.06 -17.76
CA ASP A 317 -4.20 3.08 -18.01
C ASP A 317 -4.69 2.40 -16.73
N GLY A 318 -4.23 2.80 -15.53
CA GLY A 318 -4.59 2.19 -14.24
C GLY A 318 -4.19 0.71 -14.12
N ILE A 319 -3.13 0.30 -14.82
CA ILE A 319 -2.71 -1.11 -14.83
C ILE A 319 -2.08 -1.48 -13.49
N LEU A 320 -1.18 -0.65 -12.96
CA LEU A 320 -0.55 -0.86 -11.65
C LEU A 320 -1.60 -0.95 -10.54
N GLU A 321 -2.54 0.00 -10.53
CA GLU A 321 -3.63 0.02 -9.56
C GLU A 321 -4.46 -1.26 -9.61
N ARG A 322 -4.83 -1.74 -10.81
CA ARG A 322 -5.57 -3.01 -10.95
C ARG A 322 -4.80 -4.21 -10.43
N TYR A 323 -3.51 -4.29 -10.69
CA TYR A 323 -2.69 -5.39 -10.16
C TYR A 323 -2.59 -5.35 -8.63
N ILE A 324 -2.46 -4.15 -8.07
CA ILE A 324 -2.49 -3.98 -6.61
C ILE A 324 -3.86 -4.42 -6.08
N ASP A 325 -4.95 -3.97 -6.68
CA ASP A 325 -6.31 -4.30 -6.27
C ASP A 325 -6.61 -5.79 -6.35
N ASP A 326 -6.32 -6.41 -7.49
CA ASP A 326 -6.53 -7.85 -7.70
C ASP A 326 -5.73 -8.68 -6.67
N THR A 327 -4.48 -8.29 -6.39
CA THR A 327 -3.64 -8.96 -5.38
C THR A 327 -4.18 -8.75 -3.96
N LEU A 328 -4.58 -7.53 -3.61
CA LEU A 328 -5.15 -7.24 -2.30
C LEU A 328 -6.48 -7.96 -2.09
N GLU A 329 -7.34 -8.05 -3.12
CA GLU A 329 -8.59 -8.81 -3.07
C GLU A 329 -8.30 -10.29 -2.78
N GLU A 330 -7.37 -10.92 -3.52
CA GLU A 330 -6.99 -12.32 -3.31
C GLU A 330 -6.42 -12.58 -1.91
N LEU A 331 -5.54 -11.69 -1.42
CA LEU A 331 -4.89 -11.86 -0.12
C LEU A 331 -5.85 -11.60 1.05
N SER A 332 -6.81 -10.70 0.90
CA SER A 332 -7.74 -10.29 1.97
C SER A 332 -8.80 -11.34 2.30
N ASP A 333 -8.95 -12.42 1.53
CA ASP A 333 -9.94 -13.48 1.76
C ASP A 333 -9.60 -14.40 2.95
N ASN A 334 -8.58 -14.04 3.75
CA ASN A 334 -8.13 -14.79 4.92
C ASN A 334 -8.45 -14.03 6.22
N GLU A 335 -9.20 -14.66 7.14
CA GLU A 335 -9.56 -14.05 8.43
C GLU A 335 -8.35 -13.74 9.35
N ASN A 336 -7.22 -14.44 9.15
CA ASN A 336 -5.95 -14.17 9.85
C ASN A 336 -5.16 -13.02 9.21
N GLY A 337 -5.62 -12.47 8.09
CA GLY A 337 -4.94 -11.43 7.33
C GLY A 337 -3.84 -11.97 6.42
N PHE A 338 -2.92 -11.08 6.03
CA PHE A 338 -1.86 -11.41 5.08
C PHE A 338 -0.57 -10.65 5.34
N PHE A 339 0.52 -11.16 4.73
CA PHE A 339 1.77 -10.44 4.52
C PHE A 339 1.95 -10.19 3.01
N LEU A 340 2.27 -8.96 2.62
CA LEU A 340 2.57 -8.58 1.24
C LEU A 340 3.87 -7.78 1.18
N MET A 341 4.79 -8.18 0.31
CA MET A 341 5.90 -7.35 -0.14
C MET A 341 5.62 -6.79 -1.53
N TYR A 342 5.82 -5.49 -1.71
CA TYR A 342 5.83 -4.81 -3.01
C TYR A 342 7.17 -4.14 -3.24
N GLU A 343 7.72 -4.26 -4.45
CA GLU A 343 8.97 -3.64 -4.86
C GLU A 343 8.83 -2.79 -6.12
N GLU A 344 9.36 -1.57 -6.07
CA GLU A 344 9.69 -0.77 -7.25
C GLU A 344 11.19 -0.91 -7.55
N ALA A 345 11.55 -1.80 -8.46
CA ALA A 345 12.93 -2.17 -8.78
C ALA A 345 13.65 -1.19 -9.73
N TYR A 346 12.90 -0.31 -10.41
CA TYR A 346 13.49 0.53 -11.45
C TYR A 346 14.10 1.83 -10.91
N ILE A 347 13.95 2.14 -9.62
CA ILE A 347 14.66 3.26 -9.01
C ILE A 347 16.16 2.96 -9.07
N ASP A 348 16.60 1.79 -8.59
CA ASP A 348 17.98 1.33 -8.61
C ASP A 348 18.55 1.28 -10.02
N LYS A 349 17.86 0.62 -10.95
CA LYS A 349 18.32 0.44 -12.34
C LYS A 349 18.59 1.78 -13.05
N HIS A 350 17.78 2.79 -12.78
CA HIS A 350 17.99 4.13 -13.35
C HIS A 350 19.03 4.92 -12.59
N CYS A 351 19.20 4.68 -11.28
CA CYS A 351 20.33 5.23 -10.50
C CYS A 351 21.68 4.66 -11.00
N ASP A 352 21.76 3.35 -11.30
CA ASP A 352 22.93 2.69 -11.92
C ASP A 352 23.33 3.33 -13.26
N ASP A 353 22.32 3.77 -14.04
CA ASP A 353 22.51 4.46 -15.30
C ASP A 353 22.75 5.98 -15.12
N MET A 354 22.72 6.49 -13.90
CA MET A 354 22.75 7.93 -13.55
C MET A 354 21.67 8.74 -14.30
N ASP A 355 20.52 8.13 -14.56
CA ASP A 355 19.40 8.73 -15.30
C ASP A 355 18.36 9.32 -14.33
N ILE A 356 18.54 10.59 -13.98
CA ILE A 356 17.69 11.29 -13.02
C ILE A 356 16.22 11.37 -13.46
N THR A 357 15.97 11.49 -14.76
CA THR A 357 14.62 11.57 -15.30
C THR A 357 13.87 10.26 -15.15
N ASN A 358 14.48 9.15 -15.50
CA ASN A 358 13.84 7.85 -15.36
C ASN A 358 13.82 7.39 -13.90
N THR A 359 14.81 7.74 -13.07
CA THR A 359 14.73 7.57 -11.61
C THR A 359 13.50 8.27 -11.04
N PHE A 360 13.25 9.53 -11.44
CA PHE A 360 12.07 10.26 -10.98
C PHE A 360 10.76 9.59 -11.41
N LYS A 361 10.68 9.08 -12.65
CA LYS A 361 9.50 8.33 -13.13
C LYS A 361 9.23 7.08 -12.29
N ALA A 362 10.27 6.33 -11.95
CA ALA A 362 10.14 5.16 -11.07
C ALA A 362 9.68 5.59 -9.68
N MET A 363 10.20 6.70 -9.16
CA MET A 363 9.73 7.28 -7.89
C MET A 363 8.26 7.71 -7.94
N VAL A 364 7.77 8.26 -9.07
CA VAL A 364 6.34 8.60 -9.25
C VAL A 364 5.48 7.34 -9.23
N ARG A 365 5.88 6.27 -9.93
CA ARG A 365 5.15 4.98 -9.87
C ARG A 365 5.11 4.42 -8.44
N PHE A 366 6.23 4.46 -7.74
CA PHE A 366 6.30 4.02 -6.35
C PHE A 366 5.37 4.84 -5.46
N ASN A 367 5.31 6.16 -5.68
CA ASN A 367 4.40 7.06 -4.97
C ASN A 367 2.92 6.71 -5.23
N GLN A 368 2.56 6.40 -6.48
CA GLN A 368 1.22 5.94 -6.85
C GLN A 368 0.86 4.61 -6.15
N ALA A 369 1.81 3.65 -6.13
CA ALA A 369 1.62 2.39 -5.40
C ALA A 369 1.41 2.65 -3.90
N ILE A 370 2.23 3.52 -3.28
CA ILE A 370 2.07 3.92 -1.87
C ILE A 370 0.65 4.48 -1.64
N GLY A 371 0.21 5.41 -2.48
CA GLY A 371 -1.14 5.98 -2.38
C GLY A 371 -2.23 4.89 -2.42
N ARG A 372 -2.12 3.92 -3.32
CA ARG A 372 -3.08 2.83 -3.43
C ARG A 372 -3.09 1.89 -2.22
N PHE A 373 -1.92 1.52 -1.69
CA PHE A 373 -1.83 0.73 -0.47
C PHE A 373 -2.33 1.50 0.76
N MET A 374 -2.15 2.81 0.80
CA MET A 374 -2.69 3.65 1.88
C MET A 374 -4.22 3.77 1.81
N GLU A 375 -4.82 3.89 0.61
CA GLU A 375 -6.28 3.81 0.45
C GLU A 375 -6.81 2.49 1.01
N PHE A 376 -6.18 1.36 0.64
CA PHE A 376 -6.55 0.06 1.19
C PHE A 376 -6.49 0.05 2.72
N ALA A 377 -5.41 0.57 3.32
CA ALA A 377 -5.24 0.62 4.76
C ALA A 377 -6.30 1.50 5.47
N PHE A 378 -6.77 2.56 4.82
CA PHE A 378 -7.84 3.39 5.39
C PHE A 378 -9.20 2.71 5.38
N TYR A 379 -9.51 1.93 4.34
CA TYR A 379 -10.71 1.09 4.31
C TYR A 379 -10.58 -0.17 5.17
N ASN A 380 -9.35 -0.62 5.45
CA ASN A 380 -9.02 -1.79 6.27
C ASN A 380 -8.09 -1.37 7.42
N PRO A 381 -8.65 -0.76 8.50
CA PRO A 381 -7.86 -0.11 9.55
C PRO A 381 -6.98 -1.05 10.39
N ASP A 382 -7.09 -2.37 10.21
CA ASP A 382 -6.22 -3.41 10.76
C ASP A 382 -5.02 -3.72 9.83
N THR A 383 -4.55 -2.71 9.08
CA THR A 383 -3.40 -2.82 8.19
C THR A 383 -2.21 -2.02 8.73
N PHE A 384 -1.04 -2.68 8.75
CA PHE A 384 0.26 -2.08 9.00
C PHE A 384 0.99 -1.89 7.66
N ILE A 385 1.59 -0.71 7.44
CA ILE A 385 2.40 -0.41 6.26
C ILE A 385 3.78 0.08 6.70
N LEU A 386 4.83 -0.43 6.06
CA LEU A 386 6.20 0.06 6.17
C LEU A 386 6.80 0.27 4.78
N ILE A 387 7.38 1.44 4.57
CA ILE A 387 8.07 1.84 3.34
C ILE A 387 9.54 2.00 3.67
N THR A 388 10.42 1.37 2.90
CA THR A 388 11.88 1.48 3.03
C THR A 388 12.59 1.18 1.71
N ALA A 389 13.90 0.99 1.77
CA ALA A 389 14.74 0.49 0.67
C ALA A 389 15.66 -0.62 1.18
N ASP A 390 16.19 -1.42 0.27
CA ASP A 390 17.20 -2.44 0.55
C ASP A 390 18.62 -1.84 0.60
N HIS A 391 18.88 -0.75 -0.14
CA HIS A 391 20.09 0.10 -0.13
C HIS A 391 19.84 1.46 -0.78
N GLU A 392 20.85 2.32 -0.81
CA GLU A 392 20.92 3.52 -1.63
C GLU A 392 21.82 3.27 -2.84
N THR A 393 21.48 3.87 -4.00
CA THR A 393 22.24 3.76 -5.23
C THR A 393 22.52 5.14 -5.81
N GLY A 394 23.74 5.32 -6.31
CA GLY A 394 24.14 6.47 -7.13
C GLY A 394 24.73 7.64 -6.34
N ASP A 395 24.78 7.59 -5.00
CA ASP A 395 25.23 8.71 -4.16
C ASP A 395 24.63 10.04 -4.62
N LEU A 396 23.30 10.07 -4.74
CA LEU A 396 22.57 11.25 -5.18
C LEU A 396 22.75 12.38 -4.17
N GLN A 397 23.37 13.50 -4.55
CA GLN A 397 23.71 14.62 -3.67
C GLN A 397 23.37 15.97 -4.32
N TYR A 398 23.19 17.00 -3.49
CA TYR A 398 23.06 18.35 -4.00
C TYR A 398 24.40 18.90 -4.48
N ASP A 399 24.44 19.45 -5.70
CA ASP A 399 25.56 20.23 -6.23
C ASP A 399 25.66 21.62 -5.55
N ASP A 400 26.66 22.41 -5.94
CA ASP A 400 26.89 23.77 -5.44
C ASP A 400 25.73 24.74 -5.78
N ASN A 401 24.86 24.41 -6.72
CA ASN A 401 23.68 25.18 -7.11
C ASN A 401 22.38 24.70 -6.43
N GLY A 402 22.46 23.64 -5.64
CA GLY A 402 21.32 23.03 -4.95
C GLY A 402 20.47 22.13 -5.86
N VAL A 403 21.09 21.54 -6.90
CA VAL A 403 20.48 20.57 -7.79
C VAL A 403 20.98 19.17 -7.41
N LEU A 404 20.08 18.17 -7.37
CA LEU A 404 20.44 16.78 -7.12
C LEU A 404 21.12 16.19 -8.37
N GLU A 405 22.29 15.59 -8.16
CA GLU A 405 23.08 14.92 -9.18
C GLU A 405 23.68 13.62 -8.63
N PHE A 406 23.85 12.62 -9.50
CA PHE A 406 24.52 11.37 -9.15
C PHE A 406 26.02 11.50 -9.14
N ASN A 407 26.70 10.90 -8.17
CA ASN A 407 28.16 10.88 -8.05
C ASN A 407 28.79 9.55 -8.46
N THR A 408 28.02 8.47 -8.50
CA THR A 408 28.50 7.12 -8.83
C THR A 408 27.39 6.31 -9.51
N THR A 409 27.75 5.20 -10.12
CA THR A 409 26.84 4.16 -10.61
C THR A 409 26.72 2.99 -9.64
N GLU A 410 27.28 3.09 -8.44
CA GLU A 410 27.39 1.99 -7.49
C GLU A 410 26.44 2.21 -6.30
N HIS A 411 26.13 1.12 -5.61
CA HIS A 411 25.44 1.20 -4.31
C HIS A 411 26.30 1.89 -3.25
N THR A 412 25.69 2.48 -2.26
CA THR A 412 26.39 3.11 -1.13
C THR A 412 25.94 2.55 0.22
N ASN A 413 26.68 2.90 1.28
CA ASN A 413 26.31 2.59 2.66
C ASN A 413 25.56 3.74 3.34
N GLN A 414 24.95 4.63 2.55
CA GLN A 414 24.08 5.65 3.14
C GLN A 414 22.85 5.00 3.76
N ASN A 415 22.39 5.57 4.86
CA ASN A 415 21.13 5.13 5.46
C ASN A 415 19.98 5.36 4.49
N VAL A 416 19.01 4.46 4.50
CA VAL A 416 17.76 4.58 3.74
C VAL A 416 16.61 5.00 4.66
N PRO A 417 15.55 5.65 4.16
CA PRO A 417 14.43 6.07 4.96
C PRO A 417 13.55 4.89 5.41
N ILE A 418 12.90 5.06 6.55
CA ILE A 418 11.76 4.26 6.99
C ILE A 418 10.58 5.19 7.17
N PHE A 419 9.42 4.81 6.63
CA PHE A 419 8.14 5.47 6.89
C PHE A 419 7.13 4.40 7.27
N ALA A 420 6.34 4.64 8.31
CA ALA A 420 5.43 3.61 8.81
C ALA A 420 4.06 4.16 9.22
N TYR A 421 3.04 3.31 9.06
CA TYR A 421 1.65 3.57 9.42
C TYR A 421 1.00 2.31 10.00
N GLY A 422 0.05 2.49 10.91
CA GLY A 422 -0.74 1.42 11.53
C GLY A 422 -0.31 1.13 12.97
N MET A 423 -0.96 0.17 13.59
CA MET A 423 -0.65 -0.25 14.98
C MET A 423 0.76 -0.87 15.03
N GLY A 424 1.60 -0.40 15.93
CA GLY A 424 3.00 -0.83 16.07
C GLY A 424 3.99 -0.02 15.24
N ALA A 425 3.51 0.86 14.34
CA ALA A 425 4.37 1.71 13.50
C ALA A 425 5.19 2.73 14.32
N GLU A 426 4.71 3.11 15.52
CA GLU A 426 5.42 3.98 16.46
C GLU A 426 6.78 3.42 16.92
N LEU A 427 7.04 2.13 16.73
CA LEU A 427 8.33 1.50 17.01
C LEU A 427 9.44 2.00 16.07
N PHE A 428 9.05 2.58 14.93
CA PHE A 428 9.97 3.10 13.93
C PHE A 428 10.20 4.61 14.03
N ASP A 429 9.55 5.30 14.99
CA ASP A 429 9.63 6.75 15.10
C ASP A 429 10.96 7.24 15.64
N GLY A 430 11.66 8.07 14.86
CA GLY A 430 12.93 8.70 15.23
C GLY A 430 14.09 7.72 15.42
N VAL A 431 13.98 6.46 14.95
CA VAL A 431 15.03 5.45 15.14
C VAL A 431 16.02 5.42 13.97
N GLU A 432 17.26 5.00 14.27
CA GLU A 432 18.24 4.54 13.29
C GLU A 432 18.63 3.09 13.63
N ILE A 433 18.24 2.16 12.77
CA ILE A 433 18.32 0.72 13.04
C ILE A 433 19.04 -0.05 11.94
N GLU A 434 19.38 -1.31 12.17
CA GLU A 434 19.80 -2.24 11.13
C GLU A 434 18.57 -2.74 10.34
N ASN A 435 18.70 -2.98 9.03
CA ASN A 435 17.59 -3.46 8.20
C ASN A 435 17.00 -4.80 8.69
N ILE A 436 17.77 -5.66 9.31
CA ILE A 436 17.28 -6.90 9.96
C ILE A 436 16.24 -6.62 11.05
N GLN A 437 16.33 -5.46 11.73
CA GLN A 437 15.39 -5.10 12.81
C GLN A 437 14.00 -4.78 12.25
N ILE A 438 13.90 -4.35 10.98
CA ILE A 438 12.62 -4.17 10.30
C ILE A 438 11.90 -5.52 10.23
N SER A 439 12.56 -6.54 9.70
CA SER A 439 12.02 -7.89 9.59
C SER A 439 11.61 -8.47 10.95
N HIS A 440 12.49 -8.35 11.96
CA HIS A 440 12.20 -8.82 13.32
C HIS A 440 10.98 -8.13 13.93
N THR A 441 10.85 -6.81 13.73
CA THR A 441 9.73 -6.04 14.28
C THR A 441 8.41 -6.42 13.61
N ILE A 442 8.39 -6.53 12.27
CA ILE A 442 7.20 -6.94 11.53
C ILE A 442 6.79 -8.36 11.96
N ALA A 443 7.74 -9.31 12.02
CA ALA A 443 7.46 -10.68 12.45
C ALA A 443 6.87 -10.74 13.87
N ALA A 444 7.40 -9.94 14.80
CA ALA A 444 6.87 -9.87 16.16
C ALA A 444 5.46 -9.24 16.21
N LEU A 445 5.17 -8.23 15.39
CA LEU A 445 3.83 -7.67 15.25
C LEU A 445 2.84 -8.67 14.63
N MET A 446 3.30 -9.57 13.75
CA MET A 446 2.53 -10.70 13.24
C MET A 446 2.31 -11.81 14.29
N GLY A 447 2.96 -11.71 15.47
CA GLY A 447 2.85 -12.69 16.54
C GLY A 447 3.85 -13.86 16.44
N TYR A 448 4.92 -13.70 15.66
CA TYR A 448 5.95 -14.73 15.52
C TYR A 448 7.21 -14.42 16.33
N ASP A 449 7.43 -15.21 17.38
CA ASP A 449 8.42 -14.92 18.42
C ASP A 449 9.88 -15.31 18.11
N ASN A 450 10.20 -15.94 16.97
CA ASN A 450 11.54 -16.52 16.72
C ASN A 450 12.12 -16.16 15.34
N HIS A 451 11.66 -15.07 14.72
CA HIS A 451 12.23 -14.64 13.45
C HIS A 451 13.56 -13.91 13.66
N GLY A 452 14.62 -14.38 13.04
CA GLY A 452 15.94 -13.82 13.19
C GLY A 452 16.44 -13.86 14.65
N ASP A 453 16.96 -12.75 15.17
CA ASP A 453 17.42 -12.62 16.56
C ASP A 453 16.46 -11.74 17.39
N GLN A 454 15.63 -12.38 18.21
CA GLN A 454 14.67 -11.71 19.11
C GLN A 454 15.27 -10.70 20.09
N SER A 455 16.56 -10.82 20.42
CA SER A 455 17.22 -9.87 21.30
C SER A 455 17.14 -8.45 20.77
N VAL A 456 17.03 -8.31 19.47
CA VAL A 456 16.96 -7.03 18.75
C VAL A 456 15.58 -6.37 18.91
N TYR A 457 14.49 -7.12 18.72
CA TYR A 457 13.13 -6.61 18.95
C TYR A 457 12.93 -6.11 20.38
N GLN A 458 13.40 -6.89 21.37
CA GLN A 458 13.33 -6.50 22.78
C GLN A 458 14.11 -5.21 23.10
N SER A 459 15.12 -4.86 22.30
CA SER A 459 15.84 -3.60 22.47
C SER A 459 15.06 -2.39 22.00
N LEU A 460 14.24 -2.53 20.95
CA LEU A 460 13.36 -1.46 20.42
C LEU A 460 12.19 -1.15 21.36
N THR A 461 11.61 -2.18 22.00
CA THR A 461 10.46 -2.02 22.89
C THR A 461 10.82 -1.56 24.30
N LYS A 462 12.05 -1.78 24.77
CA LYS A 462 12.50 -1.37 26.12
C LYS A 462 12.84 0.12 26.26
N GLY A 463 12.93 0.85 25.16
CA GLY A 463 13.26 2.29 25.15
C GLY A 463 12.04 3.21 25.14
N LYS A 464 10.86 2.67 25.03
CA LYS A 464 9.55 3.39 25.05
C LYS A 464 8.75 2.92 26.27
#